data_bb47647d94779baa91ccc5134fa39bdd
#
_entry.id   bb47647d94779baa91ccc5134fa39bdd
#
_cell.length_a   1.000
_cell.length_b   1.000
_cell.length_c   1.000
_cell.angle_alpha   90.00
_cell.angle_beta   90.00
_cell.angle_gamma   90.00
#
_symmetry.space_group_name_H-M   'P 1'
#
loop_
_entity.id
_entity.type
_entity.pdbx_description
1 polymer ?
#
loop_
_entity_poly.entity_id
_entity_poly.type
_entity_poly.pdbx_seq_one_letter_code
_entity_poly.pdbx_strand_id
1 'polypeptide(L)'
;MTKDSSDLIDIDTDKRFNNTVFFSPRSTEANYVWVTKDEGCYSYLGKVTGRQTLSLQGFIGQTGCYWEGIIVHEFIHAIGFLHEQSRPDRDSFVQINFENIRDEKFKPNFERTDSSLTFGIEYDGKSVMHYGRNAFSIDPEKDTIVSKVCTLCSS
;
A
#
# COMPACT_ATOMS: atom_id res chain seq x y z
N MET A 1 22.75 -8.35 -26.57
CA MET A 1 22.72 -8.76 -25.14
C MET A 1 22.17 -7.57 -24.36
N THR A 2 20.85 -7.50 -24.24
CA THR A 2 20.19 -6.46 -23.44
C THR A 2 20.27 -6.90 -21.98
N LYS A 3 20.99 -6.14 -21.14
CA LYS A 3 20.95 -6.29 -19.70
C LYS A 3 19.50 -6.04 -19.26
N ASP A 4 18.88 -7.11 -18.76
CA ASP A 4 17.63 -7.02 -18.02
C ASP A 4 17.99 -6.34 -16.69
N SER A 5 17.78 -5.02 -16.64
CA SER A 5 17.97 -4.24 -15.42
C SER A 5 16.71 -4.39 -14.55
N SER A 6 16.56 -5.56 -13.93
CA SER A 6 15.73 -5.69 -12.75
C SER A 6 16.46 -4.89 -11.65
N ASP A 7 15.94 -3.70 -11.34
CA ASP A 7 16.50 -2.85 -10.29
C ASP A 7 16.27 -3.54 -8.94
N LEU A 8 17.36 -4.15 -8.43
CA LEU A 8 17.38 -4.83 -7.14
C LEU A 8 17.59 -3.76 -6.07
N ILE A 9 16.64 -3.63 -5.16
CA ILE A 9 16.66 -2.62 -4.10
C ILE A 9 16.85 -3.31 -2.75
N ASP A 10 17.80 -2.82 -1.96
CA ASP A 10 17.98 -3.22 -0.57
C ASP A 10 17.18 -2.31 0.37
N ILE A 11 16.57 -2.91 1.40
CA ILE A 11 15.96 -2.18 2.51
C ILE A 11 16.90 -2.28 3.70
N ASP A 12 17.75 -1.29 3.90
CA ASP A 12 18.58 -1.18 5.09
C ASP A 12 17.76 -0.54 6.23
N THR A 13 17.16 -1.39 7.06
CA THR A 13 16.38 -0.95 8.22
C THR A 13 17.24 -0.58 9.43
N ASP A 14 18.55 -0.85 9.39
CA ASP A 14 19.44 -0.61 10.53
C ASP A 14 20.04 0.81 10.55
N LYS A 15 19.98 1.52 9.44
CA LYS A 15 20.40 2.93 9.38
C LYS A 15 19.24 3.88 9.57
N ARG A 16 18.74 3.95 10.81
CA ARG A 16 17.72 4.94 11.21
C ARG A 16 18.40 6.30 11.44
N PHE A 17 18.50 7.08 10.40
CA PHE A 17 18.74 8.51 10.54
C PHE A 17 17.42 9.25 10.38
N ASN A 18 16.93 9.91 11.43
CA ASN A 18 15.81 10.86 11.41
C ASN A 18 14.51 10.36 10.75
N ASN A 19 14.04 9.14 11.04
CA ASN A 19 12.82 8.56 10.48
C ASN A 19 12.79 8.46 8.94
N THR A 20 13.95 8.45 8.29
CA THR A 20 14.07 8.28 6.84
C THR A 20 14.47 6.86 6.50
N VAL A 21 13.71 6.22 5.60
CA VAL A 21 14.05 4.92 5.03
C VAL A 21 14.75 5.15 3.70
N PHE A 22 15.92 4.56 3.52
CA PHE A 22 16.66 4.63 2.27
C PHE A 22 16.56 3.30 1.53
N PHE A 23 16.29 3.38 0.24
CA PHE A 23 16.39 2.27 -0.68
C PHE A 23 17.64 2.47 -1.53
N SER A 24 18.50 1.46 -1.60
CA SER A 24 19.72 1.49 -2.41
C SER A 24 19.75 0.29 -3.36
N PRO A 25 20.43 0.40 -4.53
CA PRO A 25 20.66 -0.76 -5.37
C PRO A 25 21.38 -1.87 -4.63
N ARG A 26 20.87 -3.11 -4.73
CA ARG A 26 21.45 -4.29 -4.10
C ARG A 26 22.85 -4.57 -4.62
N SER A 27 23.76 -4.94 -3.76
CA SER A 27 25.10 -5.45 -4.09
C SER A 27 25.28 -6.90 -3.66
N THR A 28 25.31 -7.16 -2.35
CA THR A 28 25.60 -8.49 -1.76
C THR A 28 24.58 -8.89 -0.70
N GLU A 29 23.58 -8.05 -0.42
CA GLU A 29 22.63 -8.24 0.65
C GLU A 29 21.82 -9.54 0.44
N ALA A 30 21.68 -10.33 1.53
CA ALA A 30 20.93 -11.58 1.49
C ALA A 30 19.41 -11.36 1.44
N ASN A 31 18.93 -10.24 2.04
CA ASN A 31 17.52 -9.87 2.07
C ASN A 31 17.32 -8.61 1.23
N TYR A 32 16.45 -8.68 0.23
CA TYR A 32 16.26 -7.57 -0.70
C TYR A 32 14.88 -7.59 -1.35
N VAL A 33 14.43 -6.43 -1.82
CA VAL A 33 13.25 -6.30 -2.66
C VAL A 33 13.63 -6.49 -4.13
N TRP A 34 12.92 -7.37 -4.79
CA TRP A 34 13.03 -7.58 -6.22
C TRP A 34 11.81 -6.97 -6.92
N VAL A 35 12.03 -5.86 -7.59
CA VAL A 35 10.99 -5.18 -8.35
C VAL A 35 10.75 -5.93 -9.67
N THR A 36 9.50 -6.32 -9.90
CA THR A 36 9.06 -7.08 -11.08
C THR A 36 7.94 -6.37 -11.81
N LYS A 37 7.52 -6.93 -12.95
CA LYS A 37 6.36 -6.49 -13.72
C LYS A 37 5.32 -7.62 -13.84
N ASP A 38 5.14 -8.37 -12.76
CA ASP A 38 4.12 -9.40 -12.70
C ASP A 38 2.71 -8.79 -12.77
N GLU A 39 1.68 -9.60 -12.87
CA GLU A 39 0.30 -9.11 -12.93
C GLU A 39 -0.08 -8.43 -11.62
N GLY A 40 -0.47 -7.14 -11.71
CA GLY A 40 -0.92 -6.31 -10.58
C GLY A 40 0.18 -5.49 -9.90
N CYS A 41 -0.27 -4.67 -8.96
CA CYS A 41 0.56 -3.88 -8.06
C CYS A 41 0.48 -4.54 -6.68
N TYR A 42 1.59 -5.02 -6.16
CA TYR A 42 1.62 -5.63 -4.83
C TYR A 42 3.03 -5.70 -4.25
N SER A 43 3.10 -5.78 -2.95
CA SER A 43 4.33 -6.03 -2.19
C SER A 43 4.07 -6.99 -1.03
N TYR A 44 5.14 -7.63 -0.55
CA TYR A 44 5.10 -8.25 0.77
C TYR A 44 5.01 -7.18 1.86
N LEU A 45 4.36 -7.50 2.97
CA LEU A 45 4.28 -6.63 4.13
C LEU A 45 5.52 -6.80 5.01
N GLY A 46 6.32 -5.75 5.11
CA GLY A 46 7.54 -5.75 5.89
C GLY A 46 8.65 -6.62 5.30
N LYS A 47 9.73 -6.76 6.07
CA LYS A 47 10.91 -7.53 5.67
C LYS A 47 10.67 -9.03 5.80
N VAL A 48 10.84 -9.76 4.71
CA VAL A 48 10.91 -11.23 4.70
C VAL A 48 12.35 -11.69 4.44
N THR A 49 12.67 -12.93 4.83
CA THR A 49 14.00 -13.50 4.61
C THR A 49 14.22 -13.81 3.14
N GLY A 50 15.38 -13.41 2.61
CA GLY A 50 15.76 -13.63 1.22
C GLY A 50 15.18 -12.59 0.28
N ARG A 51 14.89 -13.03 -0.94
CA ARG A 51 14.27 -12.21 -1.97
C ARG A 51 12.78 -12.06 -1.72
N GLN A 52 12.27 -10.81 -1.67
CA GLN A 52 10.83 -10.52 -1.66
C GLN A 52 10.44 -9.74 -2.91
N THR A 53 9.33 -10.12 -3.51
CA THR A 53 8.81 -9.48 -4.72
C THR A 53 8.03 -8.23 -4.38
N LEU A 54 8.25 -7.18 -5.17
CA LEU A 54 7.39 -6.01 -5.29
C LEU A 54 7.02 -5.89 -6.77
N SER A 55 5.74 -6.06 -7.11
CA SER A 55 5.30 -6.01 -8.50
C SER A 55 4.75 -4.64 -8.86
N LEU A 56 5.20 -4.14 -10.01
CA LEU A 56 4.70 -2.92 -10.63
C LEU A 56 4.34 -3.25 -12.09
N GLN A 57 3.13 -3.74 -12.32
CA GLN A 57 2.66 -4.06 -13.68
C GLN A 57 2.59 -2.80 -14.55
N GLY A 58 3.06 -2.90 -15.80
CA GLY A 58 2.95 -1.84 -16.79
C GLY A 58 4.29 -1.18 -17.14
N PHE A 59 4.20 0.03 -17.71
CA PHE A 59 5.35 0.82 -18.15
C PHE A 59 5.12 2.30 -17.82
N ILE A 60 6.20 3.06 -17.70
CA ILE A 60 6.15 4.53 -17.47
C ILE A 60 5.30 5.18 -18.56
N GLY A 61 4.32 5.99 -18.14
CA GLY A 61 3.41 6.73 -19.03
C GLY A 61 2.24 5.92 -19.58
N GLN A 62 2.03 4.68 -19.10
CA GLN A 62 0.88 3.83 -19.44
C GLN A 62 -0.03 3.58 -18.24
N THR A 63 -1.19 2.96 -18.49
CA THR A 63 -2.05 2.45 -17.42
C THR A 63 -1.34 1.33 -16.66
N GLY A 64 -1.52 1.29 -15.34
CA GLY A 64 -0.89 0.29 -14.48
C GLY A 64 -0.29 0.90 -13.22
N CYS A 65 0.74 0.27 -12.67
CA CYS A 65 1.33 0.63 -11.38
C CYS A 65 2.35 1.77 -11.44
N TYR A 66 2.68 2.32 -12.62
CA TYR A 66 3.73 3.34 -12.78
C TYR A 66 3.26 4.77 -12.49
N TRP A 67 2.34 4.92 -11.54
CA TRP A 67 1.99 6.20 -10.92
C TRP A 67 2.78 6.34 -9.63
N GLU A 68 3.34 7.54 -9.39
CA GLU A 68 4.18 7.81 -8.22
C GLU A 68 3.53 7.35 -6.90
N GLY A 69 2.25 7.66 -6.69
CA GLY A 69 1.51 7.23 -5.50
C GLY A 69 1.43 5.72 -5.34
N ILE A 70 1.26 4.95 -6.44
CA ILE A 70 1.21 3.47 -6.37
C ILE A 70 2.60 2.91 -6.07
N ILE A 71 3.64 3.43 -6.71
CA ILE A 71 5.02 3.00 -6.44
C ILE A 71 5.35 3.22 -4.96
N VAL A 72 5.08 4.42 -4.44
CA VAL A 72 5.30 4.75 -3.02
C VAL A 72 4.48 3.84 -2.11
N HIS A 73 3.21 3.56 -2.44
CA HIS A 73 2.34 2.66 -1.71
C HIS A 73 2.96 1.26 -1.53
N GLU A 74 3.43 0.66 -2.62
CA GLU A 74 4.02 -0.69 -2.57
C GLU A 74 5.34 -0.72 -1.77
N PHE A 75 6.15 0.33 -1.86
CA PHE A 75 7.35 0.45 -1.02
C PHE A 75 7.03 0.65 0.46
N ILE A 76 5.95 1.36 0.80
CA ILE A 76 5.48 1.52 2.18
C ILE A 76 5.02 0.16 2.74
N HIS A 77 4.36 -0.70 1.94
CA HIS A 77 4.09 -2.08 2.34
C HIS A 77 5.39 -2.85 2.61
N ALA A 78 6.40 -2.73 1.74
CA ALA A 78 7.67 -3.42 1.91
C ALA A 78 8.40 -3.06 3.21
N ILE A 79 8.19 -1.86 3.77
CA ILE A 79 8.74 -1.45 5.07
C ILE A 79 7.81 -1.77 6.26
N GLY A 80 6.63 -2.36 6.03
CA GLY A 80 5.78 -2.96 7.06
C GLY A 80 4.51 -2.20 7.42
N PHE A 81 4.10 -1.22 6.64
CA PHE A 81 2.85 -0.51 6.90
C PHE A 81 1.67 -1.14 6.18
N LEU A 82 0.57 -1.27 6.91
CA LEU A 82 -0.73 -1.72 6.42
C LEU A 82 -1.53 -0.57 5.79
N HIS A 83 -2.67 -0.92 5.22
CA HIS A 83 -3.61 0.10 4.74
C HIS A 83 -4.20 0.91 5.89
N GLU A 84 -4.40 2.19 5.67
CA GLU A 84 -4.95 3.11 6.68
C GLU A 84 -6.38 2.73 7.09
N GLN A 85 -7.25 2.31 6.15
CA GLN A 85 -8.60 1.86 6.45
C GLN A 85 -8.65 0.53 7.22
N SER A 86 -7.54 -0.18 7.39
CA SER A 86 -7.46 -1.41 8.19
C SER A 86 -7.02 -1.16 9.64
N ARG A 87 -6.79 0.08 10.04
CA ARG A 87 -6.43 0.45 11.42
C ARG A 87 -7.50 0.01 12.42
N PRO A 88 -7.11 -0.36 13.67
CA PRO A 88 -8.06 -0.79 14.70
C PRO A 88 -9.07 0.30 15.08
N ASP A 89 -8.69 1.58 14.96
CA ASP A 89 -9.52 2.75 15.30
C ASP A 89 -10.31 3.32 14.11
N ARG A 90 -10.18 2.75 12.89
CA ARG A 90 -10.76 3.28 11.65
C ARG A 90 -12.26 3.54 11.72
N ASP A 91 -13.01 2.75 12.50
CA ASP A 91 -14.48 2.89 12.61
C ASP A 91 -14.92 4.20 13.29
N SER A 92 -14.01 4.91 13.95
CA SER A 92 -14.26 6.26 14.42
C SER A 92 -14.22 7.31 13.31
N PHE A 93 -13.61 7.01 12.17
CA PHE A 93 -13.30 7.95 11.09
C PHE A 93 -14.02 7.61 9.78
N VAL A 94 -14.21 6.33 9.50
CA VAL A 94 -14.86 5.86 8.27
C VAL A 94 -15.91 4.79 8.57
N GLN A 95 -16.87 4.65 7.66
CA GLN A 95 -17.83 3.55 7.61
C GLN A 95 -17.55 2.71 6.38
N ILE A 96 -17.55 1.38 6.52
CA ILE A 96 -17.46 0.45 5.40
C ILE A 96 -18.86 -0.03 5.03
N ASN A 97 -19.23 0.13 3.78
CA ASN A 97 -20.48 -0.36 3.21
C ASN A 97 -20.20 -1.67 2.48
N PHE A 98 -20.22 -2.76 3.22
CA PHE A 98 -19.89 -4.10 2.71
C PHE A 98 -20.84 -4.57 1.61
N GLU A 99 -22.07 -4.10 1.59
CA GLU A 99 -23.07 -4.37 0.56
C GLU A 99 -22.73 -3.77 -0.81
N ASN A 100 -21.86 -2.75 -0.84
CA ASN A 100 -21.41 -2.13 -2.07
C ASN A 100 -20.15 -2.80 -2.65
N ILE A 101 -19.54 -3.76 -1.94
CA ILE A 101 -18.36 -4.47 -2.42
C ILE A 101 -18.78 -5.51 -3.46
N ARG A 102 -18.14 -5.48 -4.64
CA ARG A 102 -18.55 -6.23 -5.84
C ARG A 102 -18.47 -7.76 -5.74
N ASP A 103 -17.70 -8.29 -4.79
CA ASP A 103 -17.50 -9.74 -4.61
C ASP A 103 -17.08 -10.02 -3.17
N GLU A 104 -17.59 -11.10 -2.59
CA GLU A 104 -17.27 -11.57 -1.23
C GLU A 104 -15.77 -11.74 -1.00
N LYS A 105 -15.03 -12.17 -2.03
CA LYS A 105 -13.56 -12.39 -1.96
C LYS A 105 -12.77 -11.11 -1.68
N PHE A 106 -13.36 -9.91 -1.90
CA PHE A 106 -12.70 -8.63 -1.62
C PHE A 106 -13.04 -8.07 -0.23
N LYS A 107 -14.04 -8.61 0.46
CA LYS A 107 -14.42 -8.14 1.81
C LYS A 107 -13.26 -8.21 2.82
N PRO A 108 -12.39 -9.24 2.80
CA PRO A 108 -11.24 -9.29 3.71
C PRO A 108 -10.29 -8.09 3.58
N ASN A 109 -10.23 -7.41 2.42
CA ASN A 109 -9.42 -6.21 2.23
C ASN A 109 -9.92 -5.00 3.04
N PHE A 110 -11.14 -5.10 3.59
CA PHE A 110 -11.76 -4.07 4.41
C PHE A 110 -11.83 -4.45 5.89
N GLU A 111 -11.26 -5.58 6.28
CA GLU A 111 -11.21 -5.98 7.69
C GLU A 111 -10.20 -5.12 8.46
N ARG A 112 -10.48 -4.93 9.76
CA ARG A 112 -9.54 -4.28 10.66
C ARG A 112 -8.43 -5.23 11.05
N THR A 113 -7.24 -4.69 11.22
CA THR A 113 -6.10 -5.42 11.78
C THR A 113 -5.91 -4.98 13.23
N ASP A 114 -6.69 -5.60 14.14
CA ASP A 114 -6.76 -5.19 15.55
C ASP A 114 -5.43 -5.34 16.30
N SER A 115 -4.49 -6.11 15.76
CA SER A 115 -3.13 -6.26 16.30
C SER A 115 -2.15 -5.19 15.80
N SER A 116 -2.55 -4.32 14.87
CA SER A 116 -1.67 -3.26 14.37
C SER A 116 -1.58 -2.08 15.34
N LEU A 117 -0.48 -1.33 15.21
CA LEU A 117 -0.20 -0.17 16.05
C LEU A 117 -0.51 1.11 15.29
N THR A 118 -1.19 2.05 15.95
CA THR A 118 -1.45 3.40 15.42
C THR A 118 -0.29 4.36 15.66
N PHE A 119 0.66 3.97 16.53
CA PHE A 119 1.78 4.80 16.99
C PHE A 119 1.35 6.16 17.62
N GLY A 120 0.08 6.30 18.01
CA GLY A 120 -0.47 7.56 18.51
C GLY A 120 -0.62 8.65 17.45
N ILE A 121 -0.50 8.27 16.15
CA ILE A 121 -0.70 9.19 15.03
C ILE A 121 -2.18 9.24 14.67
N GLU A 122 -2.70 10.44 14.38
CA GLU A 122 -4.08 10.62 13.93
C GLU A 122 -4.37 9.86 12.63
N TYR A 123 -5.63 9.47 12.45
CA TYR A 123 -6.09 8.80 11.22
C TYR A 123 -6.02 9.77 10.03
N ASP A 124 -5.35 9.36 8.95
CA ASP A 124 -5.21 10.14 7.74
C ASP A 124 -6.00 9.56 6.57
N GLY A 125 -7.23 10.05 6.37
CA GLY A 125 -8.07 9.68 5.22
C GLY A 125 -7.51 10.10 3.84
N LYS A 126 -6.42 10.87 3.81
CA LYS A 126 -5.71 11.27 2.57
C LYS A 126 -4.40 10.50 2.39
N SER A 127 -4.08 9.59 3.29
CA SER A 127 -2.88 8.75 3.18
C SER A 127 -2.84 8.03 1.85
N VAL A 128 -1.64 7.93 1.26
CA VAL A 128 -1.40 7.08 0.08
C VAL A 128 -1.72 5.61 0.37
N MET A 129 -1.75 5.21 1.66
CA MET A 129 -2.13 3.87 2.11
C MET A 129 -3.64 3.70 2.33
N HIS A 130 -4.46 4.73 2.09
CA HIS A 130 -5.91 4.67 2.23
C HIS A 130 -6.59 4.33 0.91
N TYR A 131 -7.52 3.40 0.92
CA TYR A 131 -8.34 3.10 -0.26
C TYR A 131 -9.22 4.30 -0.65
N GLY A 132 -9.42 4.47 -1.95
CA GLY A 132 -10.41 5.42 -2.45
C GLY A 132 -11.84 5.05 -2.04
N ARG A 133 -12.74 6.04 -2.02
CA ARG A 133 -14.13 5.89 -1.54
C ARG A 133 -14.91 4.74 -2.21
N ASN A 134 -14.64 4.43 -3.47
CA ASN A 134 -15.32 3.40 -4.26
C ASN A 134 -14.42 2.18 -4.56
N ALA A 135 -13.37 1.94 -3.77
CA ALA A 135 -12.49 0.79 -3.95
C ALA A 135 -13.28 -0.53 -3.94
N PHE A 136 -13.05 -1.38 -4.94
CA PHE A 136 -13.77 -2.66 -5.13
C PHE A 136 -15.29 -2.55 -5.18
N SER A 137 -15.84 -1.39 -5.50
CA SER A 137 -17.30 -1.21 -5.57
C SER A 137 -17.94 -1.99 -6.72
N ILE A 138 -19.20 -2.38 -6.51
CA ILE A 138 -20.09 -2.96 -7.54
C ILE A 138 -20.47 -1.91 -8.60
N ASP A 139 -20.46 -0.63 -8.21
CA ASP A 139 -20.86 0.51 -9.03
C ASP A 139 -19.96 1.70 -8.68
N PRO A 140 -19.29 2.36 -9.65
CA PRO A 140 -18.42 3.50 -9.40
C PRO A 140 -19.08 4.66 -8.62
N GLU A 141 -20.39 4.78 -8.69
CA GLU A 141 -21.15 5.81 -7.96
C GLU A 141 -21.51 5.40 -6.52
N LYS A 142 -21.22 4.17 -6.12
CA LYS A 142 -21.49 3.67 -4.77
C LYS A 142 -20.23 3.59 -3.96
N ASP A 143 -20.25 4.26 -2.82
CA ASP A 143 -19.10 4.27 -1.91
C ASP A 143 -19.03 2.98 -1.09
N THR A 144 -17.86 2.35 -1.08
CA THR A 144 -17.51 1.27 -0.17
C THR A 144 -16.93 1.81 1.13
N ILE A 145 -16.35 3.02 1.10
CA ILE A 145 -15.82 3.72 2.26
C ILE A 145 -16.42 5.12 2.32
N VAL A 146 -17.07 5.45 3.43
CA VAL A 146 -17.66 6.77 3.69
C VAL A 146 -16.97 7.42 4.88
N SER A 147 -16.48 8.65 4.73
CA SER A 147 -15.91 9.42 5.83
C SER A 147 -16.99 9.81 6.83
N LYS A 148 -16.71 9.64 8.12
CA LYS A 148 -17.55 10.10 9.24
C LYS A 148 -17.12 11.46 9.77
N VAL A 149 -15.94 11.93 9.39
CA VAL A 149 -15.34 13.18 9.88
C VAL A 149 -15.43 14.23 8.78
N CYS A 150 -16.16 15.29 9.11
CA CYS A 150 -16.29 16.55 8.38
C CYS A 150 -16.51 16.49 6.86
N THR A 151 -17.74 16.78 6.46
CA THR A 151 -18.16 17.06 5.07
C THR A 151 -17.60 18.37 4.48
N LEU A 152 -16.79 19.11 5.22
CA LEU A 152 -16.26 20.43 4.80
C LEU A 152 -14.79 20.41 4.40
N CYS A 153 -14.14 19.25 4.28
CA CYS A 153 -12.75 19.13 3.85
C CYS A 153 -12.61 18.76 2.37
N SER A 154 -13.65 19.00 1.58
CA SER A 154 -13.62 18.88 0.11
C SER A 154 -13.28 20.24 -0.49
N SER A 155 -12.01 20.49 -0.71
CA SER A 155 -11.56 21.49 -1.68
C SER A 155 -10.16 21.15 -2.14
#